data_e01e6092de3b59e0e8c15a5e8db969ca
#
_entry.id   e01e6092de3b59e0e8c15a5e8db969ca
#
_cell.length_a   1.000
_cell.length_b   1.000
_cell.length_c   1.000
_cell.angle_alpha   90.00
_cell.angle_beta   90.00
_cell.angle_gamma   90.00
#
_symmetry.space_group_name_H-M   'P 1'
#
loop_
_entity.id
_entity.type
_entity.pdbx_description
1 polymer ?
#
loop_
_entity_poly.entity_id
_entity_poly.type
_entity_poly.pdbx_seq_one_letter_code
_entity_poly.pdbx_strand_id
1 'polypeptide(L)'
;MIPSRGGPAPSIHVFAPRAQLRRPQLASLTQTPHAQRTHHDRYTGLRTDLAPPTHGKQTYPETMSDIIIPGIGSLEPAPALDHLDLLAPPVAAALTALAERGVATASSALVVAIDPELADTEVMTREFGMDLALSSNCILVAGKRAGEERIAACVVRATTNADVNHVVKKRLDVRKASFWPQERAVEASGMEYGGITPVGVPGSWRLLIDSACSVGWSCIGSGLRRSKLFVTGEVLAALPGAEIVEGLGV
;
A
#
# COMPACT_ATOMS: atom_id res chain seq x y z
N MET A 1 -12.82 -46.09 -42.96
CA MET A 1 -12.38 -45.48 -44.22
C MET A 1 -12.21 -43.98 -43.95
N ILE A 2 -10.97 -43.54 -43.81
CA ILE A 2 -10.53 -42.14 -43.65
C ILE A 2 -10.39 -41.58 -45.06
N PRO A 3 -10.59 -40.24 -45.31
CA PRO A 3 -9.40 -39.40 -45.21
C PRO A 3 -9.57 -38.00 -44.64
N SER A 4 -8.49 -37.62 -44.00
CA SER A 4 -7.96 -36.33 -43.64
C SER A 4 -7.87 -35.33 -44.80
N ARG A 5 -7.99 -34.01 -44.51
CA ARG A 5 -7.13 -32.94 -45.05
C ARG A 5 -7.26 -31.68 -44.22
N GLY A 6 -6.19 -31.37 -43.54
CA GLY A 6 -5.97 -30.04 -42.96
C GLY A 6 -5.47 -29.08 -44.04
N GLY A 7 -5.87 -27.83 -43.94
CA GLY A 7 -5.26 -26.72 -44.67
C GLY A 7 -4.76 -25.67 -43.65
N PRO A 8 -3.66 -24.97 -43.90
CA PRO A 8 -3.08 -24.03 -42.93
C PRO A 8 -3.82 -22.70 -42.94
N ALA A 9 -3.90 -22.10 -41.71
CA ALA A 9 -4.47 -20.80 -41.49
C ALA A 9 -3.57 -19.67 -42.04
N PRO A 10 -4.13 -18.56 -42.51
CA PRO A 10 -3.35 -17.45 -43.05
C PRO A 10 -2.76 -16.58 -41.93
N SER A 11 -1.44 -16.27 -42.10
CA SER A 11 -0.70 -15.31 -41.29
C SER A 11 -1.18 -13.88 -41.58
N ILE A 12 -1.62 -13.17 -40.55
CA ILE A 12 -1.96 -11.75 -40.63
C ILE A 12 -0.71 -10.95 -40.21
N HIS A 13 -0.08 -10.28 -41.15
CA HIS A 13 0.92 -9.24 -40.89
C HIS A 13 0.21 -7.96 -40.47
N VAL A 14 0.39 -7.53 -39.21
CA VAL A 14 -0.01 -6.21 -38.78
C VAL A 14 1.14 -5.24 -38.89
N PHE A 15 1.00 -4.29 -39.80
CA PHE A 15 1.87 -3.14 -39.98
C PHE A 15 1.68 -2.16 -38.81
N ALA A 16 2.76 -1.81 -38.11
CA ALA A 16 2.78 -0.72 -37.12
C ALA A 16 3.21 0.59 -37.82
N PRO A 17 2.51 1.71 -37.61
CA PRO A 17 2.97 3.01 -38.06
C PRO A 17 3.99 3.61 -37.10
N ARG A 18 5.11 4.05 -37.64
CA ARG A 18 6.15 4.85 -36.96
C ARG A 18 5.57 6.21 -36.57
N ALA A 19 5.49 6.48 -35.26
CA ALA A 19 5.26 7.82 -34.75
C ALA A 19 6.57 8.59 -34.65
N GLN A 20 6.60 9.73 -35.33
CA GLN A 20 7.71 10.70 -35.29
C GLN A 20 7.66 11.48 -33.99
N LEU A 21 8.71 11.42 -33.20
CA LEU A 21 8.98 12.24 -32.03
C LEU A 21 9.31 13.69 -32.46
N ARG A 22 8.42 14.64 -32.15
CA ARG A 22 8.72 16.08 -32.17
C ARG A 22 9.28 16.50 -30.81
N ARG A 23 10.48 17.08 -30.83
CA ARG A 23 11.10 17.75 -29.66
C ARG A 23 10.38 19.07 -29.41
N PRO A 24 10.07 19.45 -28.16
CA PRO A 24 9.70 20.81 -27.84
C PRO A 24 10.95 21.70 -27.65
N GLN A 25 10.91 22.89 -28.25
CA GLN A 25 11.90 23.95 -28.12
C GLN A 25 11.83 24.58 -26.73
N LEU A 26 13.00 24.84 -26.16
CA LEU A 26 13.19 25.69 -24.99
C LEU A 26 12.89 27.16 -25.37
N ALA A 27 11.94 27.76 -24.68
CA ALA A 27 11.75 29.20 -24.66
C ALA A 27 12.37 29.76 -23.36
N SER A 28 13.38 30.59 -23.55
CA SER A 28 14.02 31.41 -22.50
C SER A 28 13.07 32.55 -22.12
N LEU A 29 12.79 32.69 -20.82
CA LEU A 29 12.18 33.91 -20.28
C LEU A 29 13.14 34.61 -19.33
N THR A 30 13.50 35.80 -19.76
CA THR A 30 14.31 36.81 -19.13
C THR A 30 13.70 37.32 -17.81
N GLN A 31 14.57 37.53 -16.84
CA GLN A 31 14.33 38.21 -15.57
C GLN A 31 14.10 39.71 -15.80
N THR A 32 13.20 40.30 -15.04
CA THR A 32 13.25 41.73 -14.68
C THR A 32 12.80 41.92 -13.24
N PRO A 33 13.51 42.76 -12.46
CA PRO A 33 13.25 42.99 -11.04
C PRO A 33 12.45 44.28 -10.83
N HIS A 34 11.51 44.34 -9.92
CA HIS A 34 11.09 45.58 -9.29
C HIS A 34 10.48 45.39 -7.89
N ALA A 35 11.15 46.00 -6.99
CA ALA A 35 10.78 47.08 -6.06
C ALA A 35 10.23 46.66 -4.70
N GLN A 36 11.04 46.96 -3.74
CA GLN A 36 10.77 47.09 -2.30
C GLN A 36 9.60 48.05 -2.03
N ARG A 37 8.70 47.68 -1.14
CA ARG A 37 8.01 48.66 -0.26
C ARG A 37 7.94 48.13 1.15
N THR A 38 8.63 48.84 2.01
CA THR A 38 8.56 48.83 3.46
C THR A 38 7.19 49.33 3.94
N HIS A 39 6.53 48.58 4.81
CA HIS A 39 5.58 49.14 5.76
C HIS A 39 5.88 48.61 7.16
N HIS A 40 6.37 49.53 7.96
CA HIS A 40 6.52 49.45 9.41
C HIS A 40 5.16 49.81 10.00
N ASP A 41 4.56 48.92 10.84
CA ASP A 41 3.82 49.39 12.02
C ASP A 41 3.56 48.21 12.98
N ARG A 42 4.13 48.33 14.11
CA ARG A 42 3.73 48.15 15.52
C ARG A 42 2.55 47.20 15.80
N TYR A 43 2.89 46.06 16.40
CA TYR A 43 2.10 45.53 17.53
C TYR A 43 3.06 44.98 18.60
N THR A 44 3.16 45.76 19.69
CA THR A 44 3.77 45.36 20.96
C THR A 44 2.78 44.50 21.76
N GLY A 45 3.23 43.40 22.34
CA GLY A 45 2.72 42.87 23.59
C GLY A 45 1.86 41.60 23.49
N LEU A 46 2.49 40.47 23.75
CA LEU A 46 2.11 39.49 24.78
C LEU A 46 3.02 38.23 24.60
N ARG A 47 4.04 38.17 25.41
CA ARG A 47 4.82 36.94 25.60
C ARG A 47 3.94 35.97 26.39
N THR A 48 3.49 34.93 25.75
CA THR A 48 3.11 33.70 26.44
C THR A 48 4.24 32.70 26.21
N ASP A 49 5.04 32.54 27.25
CA ASP A 49 6.02 31.45 27.35
C ASP A 49 5.26 30.10 27.44
N LEU A 50 4.90 29.57 26.29
CA LEU A 50 4.57 28.17 26.18
C LEU A 50 5.83 27.45 25.76
N ALA A 51 6.49 26.79 26.71
CA ALA A 51 7.55 25.84 26.43
C ALA A 51 7.05 24.82 25.38
N PRO A 52 7.85 24.46 24.35
CA PRO A 52 7.46 23.43 23.41
C PRO A 52 7.26 22.12 24.17
N PRO A 53 6.26 21.28 23.79
CA PRO A 53 6.10 19.98 24.39
C PRO A 53 7.40 19.21 24.26
N THR A 54 7.94 18.73 25.38
CA THR A 54 9.07 17.81 25.40
C THR A 54 8.63 16.52 24.72
N HIS A 55 8.95 16.39 23.44
CA HIS A 55 8.88 15.09 22.78
C HIS A 55 9.86 14.18 23.52
N GLY A 56 9.32 13.25 24.30
CA GLY A 56 10.09 12.14 24.84
C GLY A 56 10.88 11.53 23.67
N LYS A 57 12.17 11.40 23.82
CA LYS A 57 13.03 10.70 22.86
C LYS A 57 12.48 9.27 22.76
N GLN A 58 11.76 8.98 21.69
CA GLN A 58 11.38 7.62 21.34
C GLN A 58 12.68 6.91 20.95
N THR A 59 13.21 6.11 21.86
CA THR A 59 14.41 5.30 21.60
C THR A 59 13.99 4.20 20.65
N TYR A 60 14.39 4.32 19.38
CA TYR A 60 14.31 3.23 18.43
C TYR A 60 15.35 2.15 18.80
N PRO A 61 15.05 0.86 18.60
CA PRO A 61 16.00 -0.21 18.88
C PRO A 61 17.30 0.01 18.09
N GLU A 62 18.43 -0.03 18.78
CA GLU A 62 19.77 0.20 18.20
C GLU A 62 20.21 -0.96 17.29
N THR A 63 19.57 -2.14 17.42
CA THR A 63 19.80 -3.29 16.57
C THR A 63 18.48 -3.99 16.19
N MET A 64 18.43 -4.57 15.01
CA MET A 64 17.25 -5.30 14.50
C MET A 64 16.89 -6.54 15.34
N SER A 65 17.85 -7.08 16.12
CA SER A 65 17.64 -8.20 17.04
C SER A 65 16.72 -7.88 18.22
N ASP A 66 16.41 -6.61 18.45
CA ASP A 66 15.59 -6.17 19.59
C ASP A 66 14.09 -5.95 19.21
N ILE A 67 13.74 -6.20 17.94
CA ILE A 67 12.35 -6.06 17.48
C ILE A 67 11.56 -7.31 17.93
N ILE A 68 10.64 -7.10 18.85
CA ILE A 68 9.71 -8.13 19.31
C ILE A 68 8.35 -7.89 18.67
N ILE A 69 7.84 -8.88 17.92
CA ILE A 69 6.49 -8.88 17.38
C ILE A 69 5.63 -9.84 18.22
N PRO A 70 4.74 -9.32 19.07
CA PRO A 70 3.86 -10.19 19.85
C PRO A 70 2.98 -11.05 18.95
N GLY A 71 2.86 -12.33 19.25
CA GLY A 71 1.99 -13.25 18.53
C GLY A 71 2.50 -13.73 17.18
N ILE A 72 3.79 -13.54 16.86
CA ILE A 72 4.38 -13.94 15.57
C ILE A 72 4.50 -15.47 15.40
N GLY A 73 4.40 -16.24 16.49
CA GLY A 73 4.58 -17.69 16.45
C GLY A 73 6.03 -18.12 16.19
N SER A 74 6.22 -19.13 15.34
CA SER A 74 7.53 -19.66 14.96
C SER A 74 8.16 -18.98 13.74
N LEU A 75 7.60 -17.89 13.25
CA LEU A 75 8.15 -17.16 12.11
C LEU A 75 9.40 -16.38 12.51
N GLU A 76 10.42 -16.39 11.64
CA GLU A 76 11.69 -15.68 11.81
C GLU A 76 11.88 -14.67 10.68
N PRO A 77 11.28 -13.47 10.79
CA PRO A 77 11.38 -12.46 9.75
C PRO A 77 12.74 -11.75 9.77
N ALA A 78 13.15 -11.28 8.59
CA ALA A 78 14.35 -10.47 8.38
C ALA A 78 13.99 -9.05 7.92
N PRO A 79 14.93 -8.06 7.94
CA PRO A 79 14.70 -6.72 7.46
C PRO A 79 14.20 -6.70 6.01
N ALA A 80 13.04 -6.09 5.77
CA ALA A 80 12.42 -6.13 4.45
C ALA A 80 13.23 -5.38 3.38
N LEU A 81 13.96 -4.32 3.75
CA LEU A 81 14.78 -3.56 2.82
C LEU A 81 16.04 -4.30 2.37
N ASP A 82 16.48 -5.30 3.14
CA ASP A 82 17.62 -6.17 2.79
C ASP A 82 17.20 -7.35 1.90
N HIS A 83 15.88 -7.59 1.78
CA HIS A 83 15.30 -8.73 1.07
C HIS A 83 14.20 -8.29 0.09
N LEU A 84 14.52 -7.33 -0.79
CA LEU A 84 13.57 -6.79 -1.77
C LEU A 84 13.06 -7.82 -2.77
N ASP A 85 13.81 -8.91 -2.97
CA ASP A 85 13.41 -10.06 -3.79
C ASP A 85 12.20 -10.82 -3.21
N LEU A 86 11.91 -10.67 -1.92
CA LEU A 86 10.72 -11.20 -1.26
C LEU A 86 9.51 -10.26 -1.33
N LEU A 87 9.63 -9.13 -2.02
CA LEU A 87 8.55 -8.16 -2.21
C LEU A 87 8.21 -8.07 -3.71
N ALA A 88 6.92 -7.87 -4.02
CA ALA A 88 6.56 -7.51 -5.39
C ALA A 88 7.16 -6.13 -5.76
N PRO A 89 7.49 -5.87 -7.04
CA PRO A 89 8.13 -4.62 -7.44
C PRO A 89 7.41 -3.34 -6.93
N PRO A 90 6.08 -3.20 -6.99
CA PRO A 90 5.41 -2.02 -6.47
C PRO A 90 5.53 -1.90 -4.93
N VAL A 91 5.60 -3.02 -4.21
CA VAL A 91 5.76 -3.05 -2.75
C VAL A 91 7.17 -2.62 -2.36
N ALA A 92 8.18 -3.18 -3.01
CA ALA A 92 9.59 -2.83 -2.81
C ALA A 92 9.82 -1.34 -3.04
N ALA A 93 9.33 -0.81 -4.16
CA ALA A 93 9.45 0.61 -4.51
C ALA A 93 8.76 1.52 -3.47
N ALA A 94 7.54 1.16 -3.03
CA ALA A 94 6.81 1.96 -2.06
C ALA A 94 7.47 1.96 -0.68
N LEU A 95 7.96 0.81 -0.22
CA LEU A 95 8.63 0.69 1.09
C LEU A 95 9.95 1.46 1.10
N THR A 96 10.76 1.34 0.04
CA THR A 96 11.99 2.10 -0.14
C THR A 96 11.72 3.61 -0.12
N ALA A 97 10.72 4.08 -0.88
CA ALA A 97 10.35 5.48 -0.91
C ALA A 97 9.85 6.02 0.45
N LEU A 98 9.19 5.21 1.27
CA LEU A 98 8.82 5.59 2.62
C LEU A 98 10.05 5.76 3.52
N ALA A 99 11.01 4.84 3.44
CA ALA A 99 12.25 4.91 4.19
C ALA A 99 13.09 6.15 3.79
N GLU A 100 13.23 6.43 2.49
CA GLU A 100 13.92 7.61 1.95
C GLU A 100 13.27 8.93 2.38
N ARG A 101 11.96 8.95 2.57
CA ARG A 101 11.23 10.12 3.10
C ARG A 101 11.36 10.29 4.62
N GLY A 102 12.12 9.43 5.28
CA GLY A 102 12.37 9.49 6.71
C GLY A 102 11.22 8.97 7.57
N VAL A 103 10.36 8.11 7.04
CA VAL A 103 9.41 7.36 7.86
C VAL A 103 10.19 6.28 8.60
N ALA A 104 10.62 6.60 9.82
CA ALA A 104 11.58 5.79 10.59
C ALA A 104 11.12 4.33 10.74
N THR A 105 9.82 4.11 10.95
CA THR A 105 9.23 2.78 11.09
C THR A 105 9.19 1.98 9.78
N ALA A 106 9.36 2.62 8.60
CA ALA A 106 9.47 1.89 7.34
C ALA A 106 10.78 1.08 7.26
N SER A 107 11.86 1.58 7.87
CA SER A 107 13.14 0.87 7.97
C SER A 107 13.08 -0.33 8.93
N SER A 108 12.09 -0.39 9.84
CA SER A 108 11.87 -1.53 10.73
C SER A 108 10.87 -2.56 10.17
N ALA A 109 10.40 -2.38 8.95
CA ALA A 109 9.57 -3.38 8.29
C ALA A 109 10.34 -4.70 8.10
N LEU A 110 9.67 -5.82 8.37
CA LEU A 110 10.26 -7.14 8.31
C LEU A 110 9.53 -8.01 7.29
N VAL A 111 10.25 -8.92 6.65
CA VAL A 111 9.69 -9.86 5.66
C VAL A 111 10.10 -11.28 6.03
N VAL A 112 9.23 -12.24 5.76
CA VAL A 112 9.52 -13.68 5.92
C VAL A 112 9.11 -14.41 4.65
N ALA A 113 9.98 -15.33 4.20
CA ALA A 113 9.64 -16.29 3.16
C ALA A 113 8.75 -17.39 3.75
N ILE A 114 7.73 -17.79 3.00
CA ILE A 114 6.85 -18.90 3.35
C ILE A 114 6.63 -19.80 2.12
N ASP A 115 6.17 -21.02 2.36
CA ASP A 115 5.66 -21.85 1.27
C ASP A 115 4.39 -21.18 0.70
N PRO A 116 4.27 -20.99 -0.63
CA PRO A 116 3.08 -20.42 -1.27
C PRO A 116 1.77 -21.15 -0.91
N GLU A 117 1.83 -22.45 -0.63
CA GLU A 117 0.66 -23.22 -0.21
C GLU A 117 0.16 -22.83 1.19
N LEU A 118 1.01 -22.23 2.01
CA LEU A 118 0.69 -21.72 3.34
C LEU A 118 0.28 -20.24 3.36
N ALA A 119 0.15 -19.61 2.20
CA ALA A 119 -0.08 -18.15 2.12
C ALA A 119 -1.44 -17.69 2.64
N ASP A 120 -2.43 -18.59 2.71
CA ASP A 120 -3.76 -18.24 3.21
C ASP A 120 -3.73 -18.02 4.72
N THR A 121 -4.35 -16.94 5.19
CA THR A 121 -4.21 -16.45 6.57
C THR A 121 -4.50 -17.52 7.63
N GLU A 122 -5.58 -18.29 7.47
CA GLU A 122 -5.95 -19.35 8.42
C GLU A 122 -4.94 -20.49 8.44
N VAL A 123 -4.45 -20.90 7.25
CA VAL A 123 -3.46 -21.98 7.10
C VAL A 123 -2.15 -21.56 7.76
N MET A 124 -1.66 -20.36 7.44
CA MET A 124 -0.44 -19.79 7.98
C MET A 124 -0.51 -19.65 9.52
N THR A 125 -1.61 -19.09 10.03
CA THR A 125 -1.86 -18.92 11.47
C THR A 125 -1.73 -20.25 12.22
N ARG A 126 -2.35 -21.30 11.70
CA ARG A 126 -2.30 -22.64 12.30
C ARG A 126 -0.91 -23.27 12.21
N GLU A 127 -0.26 -23.17 11.04
CA GLU A 127 1.04 -23.83 10.79
C GLU A 127 2.16 -23.23 11.66
N PHE A 128 2.20 -21.91 11.75
CA PHE A 128 3.25 -21.19 12.47
C PHE A 128 2.88 -20.82 13.92
N GLY A 129 1.67 -21.14 14.38
CA GLY A 129 1.20 -20.74 15.71
C GLY A 129 1.09 -19.23 15.88
N MET A 130 0.88 -18.49 14.78
CA MET A 130 0.76 -17.03 14.79
C MET A 130 -0.62 -16.63 15.31
N ASP A 131 -0.70 -15.49 16.04
CA ASP A 131 -1.98 -14.93 16.46
C ASP A 131 -2.72 -14.38 15.24
N LEU A 132 -3.98 -14.82 15.03
CA LEU A 132 -4.83 -14.31 13.95
C LEU A 132 -5.05 -12.79 14.04
N ALA A 133 -5.09 -12.24 15.26
CA ALA A 133 -5.22 -10.79 15.47
C ALA A 133 -4.01 -9.98 14.96
N LEU A 134 -2.84 -10.63 14.77
CA LEU A 134 -1.68 -10.00 14.15
C LEU A 134 -1.87 -9.82 12.64
N SER A 135 -2.67 -10.66 11.98
CA SER A 135 -2.90 -10.58 10.53
C SER A 135 -3.89 -9.47 10.17
N SER A 136 -3.59 -8.79 9.06
CA SER A 136 -4.50 -7.83 8.44
C SER A 136 -4.67 -8.17 6.95
N ASN A 137 -5.91 -8.23 6.50
CA ASN A 137 -6.27 -8.52 5.12
C ASN A 137 -6.44 -7.24 4.32
N CYS A 138 -5.94 -7.22 3.08
CA CYS A 138 -6.18 -6.16 2.11
C CYS A 138 -7.25 -6.62 1.11
N ILE A 139 -8.45 -6.06 1.21
CA ILE A 139 -9.61 -6.44 0.43
C ILE A 139 -9.87 -5.35 -0.62
N LEU A 140 -9.90 -5.73 -1.91
CA LEU A 140 -10.20 -4.80 -2.97
C LEU A 140 -11.72 -4.78 -3.27
N VAL A 141 -12.27 -3.58 -3.22
CA VAL A 141 -13.69 -3.31 -3.42
C VAL A 141 -13.84 -2.29 -4.54
N ALA A 142 -14.79 -2.52 -5.44
CA ALA A 142 -15.10 -1.58 -6.51
C ALA A 142 -16.58 -1.26 -6.61
N GLY A 143 -16.86 -0.10 -7.19
CA GLY A 143 -18.19 0.36 -7.54
C GLY A 143 -18.14 1.34 -8.70
N LYS A 144 -19.32 1.72 -9.24
CA LYS A 144 -19.40 2.69 -10.33
C LYS A 144 -20.20 3.93 -9.93
N ARG A 145 -19.72 5.09 -10.34
CA ARG A 145 -20.42 6.39 -10.22
C ARG A 145 -20.30 7.15 -11.53
N ALA A 146 -21.41 7.55 -12.10
CA ALA A 146 -21.45 8.30 -13.36
C ALA A 146 -20.64 7.65 -14.51
N GLY A 147 -20.63 6.32 -14.58
CA GLY A 147 -19.86 5.57 -15.59
C GLY A 147 -18.41 5.26 -15.20
N GLU A 148 -17.85 5.96 -14.24
CA GLU A 148 -16.48 5.75 -13.75
C GLU A 148 -16.42 4.64 -12.70
N GLU A 149 -15.41 3.79 -12.79
CA GLU A 149 -15.11 2.79 -11.76
C GLU A 149 -14.26 3.43 -10.67
N ARG A 150 -14.66 3.20 -9.42
CA ARG A 150 -13.96 3.63 -8.22
C ARG A 150 -13.56 2.42 -7.42
N ILE A 151 -12.29 2.38 -6.98
CA ILE A 151 -11.69 1.23 -6.32
C ILE A 151 -11.19 1.67 -4.94
N ALA A 152 -11.38 0.80 -3.95
CA ALA A 152 -10.79 0.93 -2.64
C ALA A 152 -9.99 -0.33 -2.28
N ALA A 153 -8.81 -0.13 -1.71
CA ALA A 153 -8.08 -1.13 -0.95
C ALA A 153 -8.45 -0.94 0.53
N CYS A 154 -9.09 -1.95 1.11
CA CYS A 154 -9.61 -1.92 2.48
C CYS A 154 -8.76 -2.83 3.35
N VAL A 155 -8.12 -2.28 4.38
CA VAL A 155 -7.27 -3.01 5.33
C VAL A 155 -8.03 -3.19 6.62
N VAL A 156 -8.29 -4.44 7.00
CA VAL A 156 -8.98 -4.82 8.23
C VAL A 156 -8.24 -5.96 8.91
N ARG A 157 -8.38 -6.09 10.24
CA ARG A 157 -7.85 -7.26 10.96
C ARG A 157 -8.48 -8.55 10.40
N ALA A 158 -7.71 -9.64 10.36
CA ALA A 158 -8.21 -10.94 9.89
C ALA A 158 -9.34 -11.51 10.77
N THR A 159 -9.51 -10.98 11.97
CA THR A 159 -10.60 -11.30 12.90
C THR A 159 -11.92 -10.57 12.58
N THR A 160 -11.94 -9.68 11.59
CA THR A 160 -13.09 -8.87 11.18
C THR A 160 -13.32 -8.93 9.68
N ASN A 161 -14.48 -8.45 9.23
CA ASN A 161 -14.81 -8.31 7.83
C ASN A 161 -14.94 -6.82 7.46
N ALA A 162 -14.56 -6.44 6.24
CA ALA A 162 -14.78 -5.06 5.78
C ALA A 162 -16.27 -4.77 5.59
N ASP A 163 -16.78 -3.66 6.15
CA ASP A 163 -18.15 -3.19 5.90
C ASP A 163 -18.29 -2.58 4.49
N VAL A 164 -18.40 -3.46 3.51
CA VAL A 164 -18.52 -3.10 2.10
C VAL A 164 -19.81 -2.35 1.80
N ASN A 165 -20.90 -2.71 2.48
CA ASN A 165 -22.24 -2.24 2.15
C ASN A 165 -22.57 -0.85 2.70
N HIS A 166 -21.91 -0.42 3.78
CA HIS A 166 -22.15 0.88 4.38
C HIS A 166 -20.90 1.75 4.31
N VAL A 167 -19.83 1.39 5.00
CA VAL A 167 -18.63 2.23 5.13
C VAL A 167 -17.91 2.38 3.79
N VAL A 168 -17.52 1.28 3.15
CA VAL A 168 -16.76 1.33 1.88
C VAL A 168 -17.59 1.96 0.76
N LYS A 169 -18.86 1.54 0.61
CA LYS A 169 -19.78 2.11 -0.37
C LYS A 169 -19.94 3.63 -0.23
N LYS A 170 -20.06 4.14 0.99
CA LYS A 170 -20.15 5.57 1.28
C LYS A 170 -18.84 6.29 0.96
N ARG A 171 -17.70 5.70 1.33
CA ARG A 171 -16.37 6.28 1.05
C ARG A 171 -16.06 6.33 -0.44
N LEU A 172 -16.45 5.32 -1.21
CA LEU A 172 -16.34 5.31 -2.67
C LEU A 172 -17.35 6.23 -3.36
N ASP A 173 -18.38 6.69 -2.64
CA ASP A 173 -19.50 7.46 -3.21
C ASP A 173 -20.13 6.71 -4.39
N VAL A 174 -20.52 5.46 -4.18
CA VAL A 174 -21.13 4.60 -5.20
C VAL A 174 -22.48 4.05 -4.72
N ARG A 175 -23.34 3.65 -5.68
CA ARG A 175 -24.65 3.09 -5.34
C ARG A 175 -24.58 1.62 -4.94
N LYS A 176 -23.63 0.88 -5.55
CA LYS A 176 -23.32 -0.52 -5.25
C LYS A 176 -21.83 -0.69 -5.18
N ALA A 177 -21.37 -1.43 -4.19
CA ALA A 177 -19.98 -1.83 -4.03
C ALA A 177 -19.93 -3.36 -3.93
N SER A 178 -18.89 -3.97 -4.47
CA SER A 178 -18.64 -5.41 -4.43
C SER A 178 -17.14 -5.69 -4.41
N PHE A 179 -16.76 -6.90 -4.03
CA PHE A 179 -15.39 -7.34 -4.20
C PHE A 179 -14.96 -7.20 -5.65
N TRP A 180 -13.76 -6.67 -5.84
CA TRP A 180 -13.23 -6.48 -7.18
C TRP A 180 -12.76 -7.82 -7.76
N PRO A 181 -13.03 -8.13 -9.06
CA PRO A 181 -12.62 -9.40 -9.66
C PRO A 181 -11.11 -9.63 -9.52
N GLN A 182 -10.75 -10.84 -9.08
CA GLN A 182 -9.37 -11.24 -8.76
C GLN A 182 -8.40 -10.98 -9.90
N GLU A 183 -8.73 -11.39 -11.13
CA GLU A 183 -7.86 -11.22 -12.30
C GLU A 183 -7.52 -9.74 -12.53
N ARG A 184 -8.52 -8.86 -12.41
CA ARG A 184 -8.34 -7.42 -12.53
C ARG A 184 -7.52 -6.83 -11.39
N ALA A 185 -7.72 -7.36 -10.19
CA ALA A 185 -6.97 -6.96 -9.00
C ALA A 185 -5.47 -7.26 -9.14
N VAL A 186 -5.13 -8.45 -9.61
CA VAL A 186 -3.75 -8.89 -9.88
C VAL A 186 -3.12 -8.04 -10.99
N GLU A 187 -3.80 -7.90 -12.13
CA GLU A 187 -3.33 -7.11 -13.26
C GLU A 187 -3.04 -5.66 -12.88
N ALA A 188 -3.97 -5.01 -12.20
CA ALA A 188 -3.87 -3.59 -11.89
C ALA A 188 -2.95 -3.27 -10.71
N SER A 189 -2.79 -4.18 -9.75
CA SER A 189 -1.86 -4.00 -8.63
C SER A 189 -0.42 -4.37 -8.96
N GLY A 190 -0.21 -5.23 -9.96
CA GLY A 190 1.10 -5.85 -10.21
C GLY A 190 1.54 -6.80 -9.09
N MET A 191 0.57 -7.35 -8.34
CA MET A 191 0.80 -8.25 -7.21
C MET A 191 0.13 -9.60 -7.45
N GLU A 192 0.62 -10.66 -6.81
CA GLU A 192 0.06 -11.99 -6.92
C GLU A 192 -1.22 -12.15 -6.10
N TYR A 193 -2.12 -13.02 -6.55
CA TYR A 193 -3.27 -13.44 -5.76
C TYR A 193 -2.82 -14.09 -4.44
N GLY A 194 -3.47 -13.69 -3.33
CA GLY A 194 -3.08 -14.12 -1.98
C GLY A 194 -1.88 -13.36 -1.40
N GLY A 195 -1.21 -12.50 -2.22
CA GLY A 195 -0.15 -11.61 -1.79
C GLY A 195 -0.52 -10.13 -1.78
N ILE A 196 -1.68 -9.74 -2.33
CA ILE A 196 -2.09 -8.33 -2.45
C ILE A 196 -2.06 -7.63 -1.09
N THR A 197 -1.46 -6.44 -1.07
CA THR A 197 -1.16 -5.66 0.14
C THR A 197 -1.48 -4.18 -0.08
N PRO A 198 -1.68 -3.38 0.99
CA PRO A 198 -1.89 -1.94 0.85
C PRO A 198 -0.62 -1.18 0.41
N VAL A 199 0.56 -1.76 0.63
CA VAL A 199 1.84 -1.12 0.28
C VAL A 199 2.04 -1.20 -1.24
N GLY A 200 2.15 -0.04 -1.90
CA GLY A 200 2.38 0.01 -3.34
C GLY A 200 1.14 -0.13 -4.22
N VAL A 201 -0.07 -0.01 -3.66
CA VAL A 201 -1.29 0.07 -4.47
C VAL A 201 -1.30 1.33 -5.36
N PRO A 202 -1.96 1.31 -6.53
CA PRO A 202 -2.08 2.47 -7.39
C PRO A 202 -2.66 3.69 -6.66
N GLY A 203 -2.03 4.86 -6.83
CA GLY A 203 -2.44 6.10 -6.16
C GLY A 203 -3.84 6.62 -6.56
N SER A 204 -4.45 6.05 -7.61
CA SER A 204 -5.84 6.34 -7.99
C SER A 204 -6.87 5.60 -7.13
N TRP A 205 -6.46 4.60 -6.35
CA TRP A 205 -7.34 3.87 -5.45
C TRP A 205 -7.48 4.58 -4.12
N ARG A 206 -8.65 4.47 -3.49
CA ARG A 206 -8.82 4.85 -2.10
C ARG A 206 -8.14 3.80 -1.22
N LEU A 207 -7.33 4.24 -0.27
CA LEU A 207 -6.71 3.35 0.70
C LEU A 207 -7.38 3.57 2.06
N LEU A 208 -8.27 2.65 2.44
CA LEU A 208 -9.03 2.70 3.67
C LEU A 208 -8.42 1.71 4.68
N ILE A 209 -7.98 2.21 5.81
CA ILE A 209 -7.32 1.42 6.85
C ILE A 209 -8.19 1.48 8.10
N ASP A 210 -8.63 0.33 8.57
CA ASP A 210 -9.36 0.25 9.85
C ASP A 210 -8.51 0.80 10.99
N SER A 211 -9.13 1.55 11.89
CA SER A 211 -8.44 2.15 13.04
C SER A 211 -7.72 1.11 13.91
N ALA A 212 -8.23 -0.12 13.99
CA ALA A 212 -7.55 -1.21 14.69
C ALA A 212 -6.23 -1.64 14.02
N CYS A 213 -6.07 -1.39 12.71
CA CYS A 213 -4.82 -1.66 11.99
C CYS A 213 -3.80 -0.53 12.08
N SER A 214 -4.20 0.65 12.56
CA SER A 214 -3.31 1.81 12.71
C SER A 214 -2.43 1.75 13.96
N VAL A 215 -2.59 0.75 14.81
CA VAL A 215 -1.82 0.54 16.03
C VAL A 215 -1.16 -0.83 16.06
N GLY A 216 0.04 -0.89 16.66
CA GLY A 216 0.82 -2.13 16.80
C GLY A 216 1.31 -2.70 15.46
N TRP A 217 1.62 -3.99 15.45
CA TRP A 217 2.09 -4.69 14.28
C TRP A 217 0.96 -5.29 13.46
N SER A 218 1.19 -5.43 12.17
CA SER A 218 0.32 -6.13 11.21
C SER A 218 1.15 -7.03 10.31
N CYS A 219 0.79 -8.30 10.23
CA CYS A 219 1.20 -9.21 9.18
C CYS A 219 0.29 -9.00 7.97
N ILE A 220 0.86 -8.59 6.85
CA ILE A 220 0.15 -8.30 5.59
C ILE A 220 0.78 -9.07 4.43
N GLY A 221 0.17 -9.01 3.26
CA GLY A 221 0.80 -9.49 2.02
C GLY A 221 2.06 -8.69 1.69
N SER A 222 2.98 -9.33 0.99
CA SER A 222 4.21 -8.73 0.45
C SER A 222 4.09 -8.37 -1.04
N GLY A 223 2.92 -8.58 -1.63
CA GLY A 223 2.67 -8.56 -3.07
C GLY A 223 3.01 -9.89 -3.76
N LEU A 224 3.70 -10.81 -3.10
CA LEU A 224 4.02 -12.16 -3.55
C LEU A 224 3.35 -13.20 -2.65
N ARG A 225 2.97 -14.35 -3.23
CA ARG A 225 2.35 -15.44 -2.46
C ARG A 225 3.36 -16.18 -1.58
N ARG A 226 4.66 -16.14 -1.92
CA ARG A 226 5.76 -16.83 -1.25
C ARG A 226 6.37 -16.10 -0.05
N SER A 227 5.76 -15.00 0.41
CA SER A 227 6.28 -14.20 1.53
C SER A 227 5.20 -13.39 2.22
N LYS A 228 5.50 -12.92 3.43
CA LYS A 228 4.66 -12.00 4.20
C LYS A 228 5.48 -10.81 4.69
N LEU A 229 4.83 -9.68 4.80
CA LEU A 229 5.41 -8.43 5.27
C LEU A 229 4.82 -8.07 6.64
N PHE A 230 5.69 -7.71 7.59
CA PHE A 230 5.30 -7.20 8.90
C PHE A 230 5.61 -5.71 8.96
N VAL A 231 4.59 -4.92 9.25
CA VAL A 231 4.70 -3.45 9.37
C VAL A 231 3.97 -2.96 10.60
N THR A 232 4.36 -1.80 11.10
CA THR A 232 3.60 -1.12 12.15
C THR A 232 2.42 -0.35 11.60
N GLY A 233 1.45 -0.04 12.45
CA GLY A 233 0.32 0.83 12.09
C GLY A 233 0.76 2.22 11.62
N GLU A 234 1.91 2.71 12.10
CA GLU A 234 2.50 3.98 11.65
C GLU A 234 2.92 3.92 10.17
N VAL A 235 3.51 2.79 9.72
CA VAL A 235 3.82 2.57 8.30
C VAL A 235 2.54 2.59 7.48
N LEU A 236 1.51 1.88 7.93
CA LEU A 236 0.22 1.86 7.24
C LEU A 236 -0.39 3.27 7.13
N ALA A 237 -0.36 4.04 8.21
CA ALA A 237 -0.87 5.41 8.24
C ALA A 237 -0.05 6.39 7.38
N ALA A 238 1.25 6.12 7.17
CA ALA A 238 2.14 6.92 6.34
C ALA A 238 2.06 6.61 4.83
N LEU A 239 1.33 5.56 4.43
CA LEU A 239 1.14 5.23 3.03
C LEU A 239 0.45 6.39 2.28
N PRO A 240 0.83 6.69 1.04
CA PRO A 240 0.21 7.74 0.26
C PRO A 240 -1.30 7.53 0.11
N GLY A 241 -2.09 8.54 0.51
CA GLY A 241 -3.54 8.48 0.41
C GLY A 241 -4.24 7.61 1.45
N ALA A 242 -3.53 7.15 2.49
CA ALA A 242 -4.11 6.38 3.57
C ALA A 242 -5.18 7.18 4.35
N GLU A 243 -6.33 6.59 4.55
CA GLU A 243 -7.43 7.11 5.36
C GLU A 243 -7.67 6.14 6.51
N ILE A 244 -7.45 6.60 7.73
CA ILE A 244 -7.80 5.82 8.94
C ILE A 244 -9.31 5.94 9.14
N VAL A 245 -9.98 4.79 9.19
CA VAL A 245 -11.44 4.70 9.21
C VAL A 245 -11.89 3.89 10.43
N GLU A 246 -12.61 4.53 11.32
CA GLU A 246 -13.24 3.85 12.44
C GLU A 246 -14.43 3.00 11.95
N GLY A 247 -14.52 1.74 12.43
CA GLY A 247 -15.60 0.83 12.08
C GLY A 247 -15.59 0.35 10.62
N LEU A 248 -14.44 0.35 9.95
CA LEU A 248 -14.28 -0.28 8.65
C LEU A 248 -14.36 -1.81 8.79
N GLY A 249 -13.74 -2.37 9.84
CA GLY A 249 -13.84 -3.77 10.24
C GLY A 249 -15.01 -4.00 11.18
N VAL A 250 -15.86 -5.00 10.89
CA VAL A 250 -17.03 -5.39 11.68
C VAL A 250 -17.09 -6.90 11.91
#